data_c4328d945e7f2e7cac848ccd5733a11b
#
_entry.id   c4328d945e7f2e7cac848ccd5733a11b
#
_cell.length_a   1.000
_cell.length_b   1.000
_cell.length_c   1.000
_cell.angle_alpha   90.00
_cell.angle_beta   90.00
_cell.angle_gamma   90.00
#
_symmetry.space_group_name_H-M   'P 1'
#
loop_
_entity.id
_entity.type
_entity.pdbx_description
1 polymer ?
#
loop_
_entity_poly.entity_id
_entity_poly.type
_entity_poly.pdbx_seq_one_letter_code
_entity_poly.pdbx_strand_id
1 'polypeptide(L)'
;MYDQPLSTFLWLIFLIKLNKKKIEIPIKYRYETKFSVLNLNRHEIENIIKSHPAIFHEVYFTRNINNIYFDTADYSNFVDNIEGVRDRKKTRIRWYGDLLGECIDPVLEIKYKQGLLGWKERHKLPNFTLDLENNFNHKGIFEKLVSNKSFDLSKLGLEFLSPTLLNRYERTYYLSSDKKYRLTLDNKMEFYSINPIRDYFKIFSDEEKMVVELKYDQQYADGAGGITKHFPFRVTKNSKYVIGMERIRNWK
;
A
#
# COMPACT_ATOMS: atom_id res chain seq x y z
N MET A 1 -41.55 -51.02 12.43
CA MET A 1 -40.99 -49.96 13.29
C MET A 1 -39.49 -49.98 13.08
N TYR A 2 -38.97 -49.15 12.19
CA TYR A 2 -37.54 -49.11 11.84
C TYR A 2 -36.93 -47.88 12.50
N ASP A 3 -36.06 -48.15 13.48
CA ASP A 3 -35.17 -47.12 14.05
C ASP A 3 -34.16 -46.69 13.02
N GLN A 4 -34.16 -45.39 12.69
CA GLN A 4 -33.11 -44.76 11.91
C GLN A 4 -32.02 -44.22 12.87
N PRO A 5 -30.74 -44.49 12.62
CA PRO A 5 -29.69 -44.08 13.55
C PRO A 5 -29.37 -42.61 13.45
N LEU A 6 -29.55 -41.91 14.56
CA LEU A 6 -29.12 -40.50 14.81
C LEU A 6 -27.60 -40.26 14.66
N SER A 7 -26.84 -41.26 14.27
CA SER A 7 -25.36 -41.19 14.20
C SER A 7 -24.81 -40.51 12.98
N THR A 8 -25.52 -40.53 11.84
CA THR A 8 -25.02 -39.95 10.57
C THR A 8 -25.07 -38.42 10.55
N PHE A 9 -26.06 -37.81 11.20
CA PHE A 9 -26.19 -36.35 11.26
C PHE A 9 -25.16 -35.71 12.19
N LEU A 10 -24.84 -36.35 13.30
CA LEU A 10 -23.79 -35.91 14.22
C LEU A 10 -22.39 -36.05 13.61
N TRP A 11 -22.15 -37.09 12.80
CA TRP A 11 -20.90 -37.25 12.06
C TRP A 11 -20.71 -36.18 10.97
N LEU A 12 -21.78 -35.79 10.29
CA LEU A 12 -21.73 -34.75 9.29
C LEU A 12 -21.43 -33.35 9.91
N ILE A 13 -22.02 -33.06 11.06
CA ILE A 13 -21.75 -31.85 11.84
C ILE A 13 -20.31 -31.84 12.40
N PHE A 14 -19.79 -33.01 12.79
CA PHE A 14 -18.41 -33.16 13.25
C PHE A 14 -17.40 -32.96 12.10
N LEU A 15 -17.68 -33.52 10.91
CA LEU A 15 -16.88 -33.31 9.71
C LEU A 15 -16.93 -31.85 9.20
N ILE A 16 -18.07 -31.16 9.32
CA ILE A 16 -18.19 -29.73 8.97
C ILE A 16 -17.41 -28.84 9.98
N LYS A 17 -17.33 -29.26 11.25
CA LYS A 17 -16.50 -28.59 12.27
C LYS A 17 -15.00 -28.83 12.09
N LEU A 18 -14.60 -30.00 11.58
CA LEU A 18 -13.18 -30.30 11.33
C LEU A 18 -12.60 -29.60 10.09
N ASN A 19 -13.43 -29.20 9.12
CA ASN A 19 -12.98 -28.53 7.90
C ASN A 19 -12.88 -27.01 8.02
N LYS A 20 -13.08 -26.43 9.20
CA LYS A 20 -12.81 -25.01 9.50
C LYS A 20 -11.55 -24.81 10.32
N LYS A 21 -10.48 -25.57 10.08
CA LYS A 21 -9.15 -25.02 10.35
C LYS A 21 -8.91 -23.94 9.30
N LYS A 22 -9.35 -22.71 9.59
CA LYS A 22 -8.72 -21.53 9.01
C LYS A 22 -7.22 -21.71 9.20
N ILE A 23 -6.49 -21.91 8.12
CA ILE A 23 -5.05 -21.77 8.14
C ILE A 23 -4.86 -20.30 8.47
N GLU A 24 -4.67 -19.96 9.74
CA GLU A 24 -4.25 -18.64 10.17
C GLU A 24 -2.84 -18.47 9.65
N ILE A 25 -2.73 -17.86 8.47
CA ILE A 25 -1.43 -17.39 7.98
C ILE A 25 -0.96 -16.39 9.03
N PRO A 26 0.15 -16.67 9.74
CA PRO A 26 0.59 -15.80 10.82
C PRO A 26 0.78 -14.39 10.27
N ILE A 27 0.09 -13.41 10.86
CA ILE A 27 0.20 -12.00 10.46
C ILE A 27 1.63 -11.59 10.73
N LYS A 28 2.37 -11.33 9.66
CA LYS A 28 3.77 -10.91 9.75
C LYS A 28 3.82 -9.40 10.01
N TYR A 29 4.02 -9.03 11.26
CA TYR A 29 4.20 -7.65 11.67
C TYR A 29 5.56 -7.11 11.23
N ARG A 30 5.56 -5.86 10.72
CA ARG A 30 6.76 -5.17 10.26
C ARG A 30 6.79 -3.75 10.77
N TYR A 31 8.00 -3.31 11.10
CA TYR A 31 8.27 -1.92 11.37
C TYR A 31 8.70 -1.18 10.11
N GLU A 32 8.36 0.08 10.06
CA GLU A 32 8.72 1.00 8.96
C GLU A 32 9.23 2.31 9.57
N THR A 33 10.46 2.68 9.24
CA THR A 33 11.02 4.00 9.54
C THR A 33 11.20 4.76 8.24
N LYS A 34 10.78 6.01 8.21
CA LYS A 34 10.81 6.84 7.01
C LYS A 34 11.65 8.08 7.23
N PHE A 35 12.36 8.45 6.19
CA PHE A 35 13.16 9.65 6.11
C PHE A 35 12.72 10.45 4.89
N SER A 36 12.35 11.71 5.08
CA SER A 36 12.17 12.65 3.96
C SER A 36 13.48 13.37 3.75
N VAL A 37 14.04 13.23 2.57
CA VAL A 37 15.32 13.82 2.20
C VAL A 37 15.06 14.97 1.23
N LEU A 38 15.53 16.15 1.60
CA LEU A 38 15.54 17.36 0.81
C LEU A 38 16.99 17.78 0.62
N ASN A 39 17.27 18.55 -0.41
CA ASN A 39 18.59 19.14 -0.67
C ASN A 39 19.72 18.13 -0.99
N LEU A 40 19.40 16.90 -1.30
CA LEU A 40 20.32 15.90 -1.85
C LEU A 40 19.74 15.35 -3.14
N ASN A 41 20.58 15.18 -4.14
CA ASN A 41 20.16 14.50 -5.36
C ASN A 41 20.15 12.97 -5.19
N ARG A 42 19.58 12.29 -6.17
CA ARG A 42 19.45 10.83 -6.13
C ARG A 42 20.78 10.11 -5.94
N HIS A 43 21.83 10.51 -6.65
CA HIS A 43 23.14 9.86 -6.59
C HIS A 43 23.79 10.01 -5.22
N GLU A 44 23.65 11.19 -4.59
CA GLU A 44 24.15 11.42 -3.23
C GLU A 44 23.47 10.46 -2.22
N ILE A 45 22.15 10.32 -2.31
CA ILE A 45 21.41 9.39 -1.44
C ILE A 45 21.81 7.94 -1.71
N GLU A 46 21.94 7.54 -2.99
CA GLU A 46 22.38 6.20 -3.36
C GLU A 46 23.80 5.90 -2.83
N ASN A 47 24.70 6.87 -2.88
CA ASN A 47 26.04 6.73 -2.32
C ASN A 47 26.01 6.55 -0.80
N ILE A 48 25.20 7.32 -0.09
CA ILE A 48 25.00 7.16 1.35
C ILE A 48 24.46 5.75 1.67
N ILE A 49 23.50 5.26 0.90
CA ILE A 49 22.94 3.92 1.08
C ILE A 49 23.99 2.83 0.83
N LYS A 50 24.75 2.94 -0.25
CA LYS A 50 25.78 1.94 -0.62
C LYS A 50 26.98 1.95 0.31
N SER A 51 27.34 3.11 0.89
CA SER A 51 28.43 3.25 1.86
C SER A 51 28.02 2.89 3.29
N HIS A 52 26.77 2.52 3.51
CA HIS A 52 26.27 2.16 4.84
C HIS A 52 26.92 0.87 5.37
N PRO A 53 27.32 0.77 6.67
CA PRO A 53 27.97 -0.40 7.25
C PRO A 53 27.20 -1.73 7.10
N ALA A 54 25.89 -1.69 6.93
CA ALA A 54 25.07 -2.88 6.65
C ALA A 54 25.18 -3.38 5.20
N ILE A 55 26.02 -2.72 4.37
CA ILE A 55 26.30 -3.12 2.97
C ILE A 55 25.00 -3.34 2.20
N PHE A 56 24.22 -2.27 2.04
CA PHE A 56 23.01 -2.31 1.23
C PHE A 56 23.36 -2.43 -0.25
N HIS A 57 22.77 -3.40 -0.91
CA HIS A 57 22.90 -3.62 -2.36
C HIS A 57 21.53 -3.59 -3.03
N GLU A 58 21.49 -3.14 -4.27
CA GLU A 58 20.29 -3.11 -5.08
C GLU A 58 19.85 -4.53 -5.44
N VAL A 59 18.56 -4.82 -5.29
CA VAL A 59 18.03 -6.19 -5.50
C VAL A 59 17.05 -6.29 -6.66
N TYR A 60 16.55 -5.16 -7.17
CA TYR A 60 15.65 -5.09 -8.32
C TYR A 60 15.92 -3.81 -9.11
N PHE A 61 15.68 -3.86 -10.42
CA PHE A 61 15.64 -2.63 -11.23
C PHE A 61 14.65 -1.63 -10.65
N THR A 62 14.94 -0.34 -10.86
CA THR A 62 14.01 0.74 -10.51
C THR A 62 12.67 0.52 -11.22
N ARG A 63 11.57 0.69 -10.49
CA ARG A 63 10.22 0.47 -10.99
C ARG A 63 9.37 1.71 -10.83
N ASN A 64 8.58 2.00 -11.85
CA ASN A 64 7.46 2.90 -11.72
C ASN A 64 6.35 2.21 -10.92
N ILE A 65 5.85 2.90 -9.91
CA ILE A 65 4.76 2.43 -9.06
C ILE A 65 3.61 3.41 -9.16
N ASN A 66 2.46 2.91 -9.55
CA ASN A 66 1.23 3.67 -9.64
C ASN A 66 0.25 3.19 -8.56
N ASN A 67 -0.52 4.10 -7.99
CA ASN A 67 -1.54 3.77 -7.00
C ASN A 67 -2.76 4.65 -7.17
N ILE A 68 -3.95 4.03 -7.09
CA ILE A 68 -5.21 4.72 -6.86
C ILE A 68 -5.56 4.49 -5.39
N TYR A 69 -5.69 5.56 -4.62
CA TYR A 69 -6.14 5.51 -3.23
C TYR A 69 -7.65 5.72 -3.17
N PHE A 70 -8.25 5.06 -2.19
CA PHE A 70 -9.69 5.09 -1.93
C PHE A 70 -9.97 5.61 -0.54
N ASP A 71 -11.02 6.40 -0.42
CA ASP A 71 -11.52 6.93 0.85
C ASP A 71 -13.04 7.01 0.84
N THR A 72 -13.61 7.25 2.01
CA THR A 72 -15.01 7.57 2.19
C THR A 72 -15.34 8.96 1.63
N ALA A 73 -16.62 9.26 1.43
CA ALA A 73 -17.04 10.54 0.89
C ALA A 73 -16.65 11.74 1.77
N ASP A 74 -16.54 11.54 3.08
CA ASP A 74 -16.08 12.51 4.07
C ASP A 74 -14.56 12.50 4.34
N TYR A 75 -13.81 11.65 3.62
CA TYR A 75 -12.36 11.48 3.75
C TYR A 75 -11.90 11.00 5.13
N SER A 76 -12.67 10.15 5.80
CA SER A 76 -12.36 9.70 7.16
C SER A 76 -11.01 8.99 7.26
N ASN A 77 -10.59 8.18 6.27
CA ASN A 77 -9.26 7.56 6.32
C ASN A 77 -8.11 8.59 6.23
N PHE A 78 -8.32 9.71 5.53
CA PHE A 78 -7.36 10.82 5.48
C PHE A 78 -7.28 11.51 6.84
N VAL A 79 -8.43 11.85 7.44
CA VAL A 79 -8.53 12.49 8.75
C VAL A 79 -7.87 11.62 9.82
N ASP A 80 -8.21 10.34 9.90
CA ASP A 80 -7.61 9.37 10.83
C ASP A 80 -6.07 9.32 10.73
N ASN A 81 -5.54 9.52 9.52
CA ASN A 81 -4.09 9.54 9.32
C ASN A 81 -3.43 10.81 9.82
N ILE A 82 -4.07 11.99 9.68
CA ILE A 82 -3.57 13.26 10.19
C ILE A 82 -3.62 13.28 11.71
N GLU A 83 -4.76 12.93 12.28
CA GLU A 83 -5.01 12.90 13.72
C GLU A 83 -4.20 11.80 14.42
N GLY A 84 -3.72 10.81 13.65
CA GLY A 84 -2.93 9.72 14.21
C GLY A 84 -3.76 8.69 14.97
N VAL A 85 -5.03 8.55 14.60
CA VAL A 85 -5.94 7.55 15.18
C VAL A 85 -5.26 6.18 15.24
N ARG A 86 -5.40 5.50 16.35
CA ARG A 86 -4.72 4.24 16.64
C ARG A 86 -5.05 3.16 15.60
N ASP A 87 -6.35 2.99 15.35
CA ASP A 87 -6.86 1.95 14.46
C ASP A 87 -7.33 2.59 13.15
N ARG A 88 -6.53 2.43 12.10
CA ARG A 88 -6.78 3.06 10.81
C ARG A 88 -6.44 2.14 9.65
N LYS A 89 -7.09 2.37 8.53
CA LYS A 89 -6.84 1.62 7.29
C LYS A 89 -6.49 2.56 6.14
N LYS A 90 -5.81 2.02 5.13
CA LYS A 90 -5.58 2.65 3.83
C LYS A 90 -5.83 1.63 2.74
N THR A 91 -6.68 1.97 1.83
CA THR A 91 -7.05 1.13 0.69
C THR A 91 -6.49 1.73 -0.59
N ARG A 92 -5.87 0.89 -1.42
CA ARG A 92 -5.37 1.32 -2.74
C ARG A 92 -5.32 0.16 -3.72
N ILE A 93 -5.45 0.48 -4.99
CA ILE A 93 -5.03 -0.39 -6.09
C ILE A 93 -3.62 0.02 -6.49
N ARG A 94 -2.76 -0.97 -6.72
CA ARG A 94 -1.37 -0.75 -7.15
C ARG A 94 -1.05 -1.58 -8.39
N TRP A 95 -0.35 -0.96 -9.33
CA TRP A 95 0.29 -1.65 -10.45
C TRP A 95 1.69 -1.07 -10.72
N TYR A 96 2.44 -1.77 -11.57
CA TYR A 96 3.80 -1.39 -11.96
C TYR A 96 3.82 -1.04 -13.44
N GLY A 97 4.80 -0.22 -13.87
CA GLY A 97 4.99 0.16 -15.26
C GLY A 97 4.37 1.50 -15.62
N ASP A 98 3.70 1.59 -16.75
CA ASP A 98 3.14 2.84 -17.24
C ASP A 98 1.94 3.28 -16.43
N LEU A 99 1.76 4.61 -16.35
CA LEU A 99 0.63 5.21 -15.66
C LEU A 99 -0.66 4.97 -16.42
N LEU A 100 -0.59 5.11 -17.74
CA LEU A 100 -1.70 5.02 -18.69
C LEU A 100 -1.60 3.76 -19.54
N GLY A 101 -2.70 3.37 -20.15
CA GLY A 101 -2.81 2.15 -20.92
C GLY A 101 -3.21 0.96 -20.06
N GLU A 102 -2.74 -0.22 -20.44
CA GLU A 102 -3.07 -1.47 -19.76
C GLU A 102 -2.34 -1.60 -18.43
N CYS A 103 -3.10 -1.65 -17.33
CA CYS A 103 -2.61 -1.91 -15.99
C CYS A 103 -2.54 -3.43 -15.76
N ILE A 104 -1.33 -3.96 -15.81
CA ILE A 104 -1.08 -5.41 -15.73
C ILE A 104 -0.85 -5.83 -14.27
N ASP A 105 -1.40 -6.98 -13.88
CA ASP A 105 -1.30 -7.57 -12.54
C ASP A 105 -1.60 -6.57 -11.41
N PRO A 106 -2.69 -5.80 -11.49
CA PRO A 106 -3.02 -4.86 -10.43
C PRO A 106 -3.40 -5.59 -9.14
N VAL A 107 -3.03 -4.98 -8.01
CA VAL A 107 -3.26 -5.55 -6.68
C VAL A 107 -4.02 -4.54 -5.83
N LEU A 108 -5.15 -4.94 -5.28
CA LEU A 108 -5.79 -4.23 -4.19
C LEU A 108 -5.01 -4.51 -2.90
N GLU A 109 -4.52 -3.46 -2.27
CA GLU A 109 -3.85 -3.52 -0.98
C GLU A 109 -4.68 -2.77 0.07
N ILE A 110 -5.02 -3.46 1.16
CA ILE A 110 -5.63 -2.86 2.35
C ILE A 110 -4.57 -2.91 3.44
N LYS A 111 -4.07 -1.75 3.84
CA LYS A 111 -3.10 -1.63 4.92
C LYS A 111 -3.83 -1.23 6.19
N TYR A 112 -3.73 -2.06 7.19
CA TYR A 112 -4.21 -1.81 8.54
C TYR A 112 -3.08 -1.32 9.42
N LYS A 113 -3.41 -0.48 10.38
CA LYS A 113 -2.53 -0.07 11.45
C LYS A 113 -3.29 -0.07 12.76
N GLN A 114 -2.68 -0.68 13.79
CA GLN A 114 -3.16 -0.70 15.15
C GLN A 114 -2.03 -0.27 16.07
N GLY A 115 -2.06 0.98 16.53
CA GLY A 115 -0.94 1.60 17.21
C GLY A 115 0.34 1.60 16.36
N LEU A 116 1.39 0.93 16.83
CA LEU A 116 2.66 0.80 16.11
C LEU A 116 2.67 -0.38 15.12
N LEU A 117 1.82 -1.36 15.31
CA LEU A 117 1.74 -2.56 14.49
C LEU A 117 1.01 -2.28 13.17
N GLY A 118 1.47 -2.93 12.12
CA GLY A 118 0.84 -2.84 10.81
C GLY A 118 0.90 -4.16 10.06
N TRP A 119 -0.20 -4.47 9.41
CA TRP A 119 -0.28 -5.60 8.49
C TRP A 119 -1.00 -5.17 7.22
N LYS A 120 -1.02 -6.02 6.22
CA LYS A 120 -1.73 -5.76 4.98
C LYS A 120 -2.31 -7.01 4.36
N GLU A 121 -3.45 -6.84 3.75
CA GLU A 121 -4.09 -7.80 2.86
C GLU A 121 -3.83 -7.42 1.41
N ARG A 122 -3.76 -8.42 0.54
CA ARG A 122 -3.51 -8.25 -0.88
C ARG A 122 -4.44 -9.16 -1.67
N HIS A 123 -5.09 -8.57 -2.67
CA HIS A 123 -6.00 -9.27 -3.56
C HIS A 123 -5.62 -8.94 -5.00
N LYS A 124 -5.34 -9.96 -5.80
CA LYS A 124 -5.10 -9.79 -7.22
C LYS A 124 -6.39 -9.37 -7.91
N LEU A 125 -6.28 -8.43 -8.81
CA LEU A 125 -7.39 -7.93 -9.60
C LEU A 125 -7.19 -8.30 -11.08
N PRO A 126 -8.26 -8.36 -11.88
CA PRO A 126 -8.13 -8.44 -13.32
C PRO A 126 -7.44 -7.18 -13.86
N ASN A 127 -6.76 -7.34 -15.00
CA ASN A 127 -6.21 -6.20 -15.73
C ASN A 127 -7.31 -5.20 -16.09
N PHE A 128 -6.97 -3.92 -16.10
CA PHE A 128 -7.86 -2.84 -16.53
C PHE A 128 -7.07 -1.81 -17.33
N THR A 129 -7.76 -1.01 -18.13
CA THR A 129 -7.15 0.08 -18.88
C THR A 129 -7.42 1.40 -18.17
N LEU A 130 -6.38 2.22 -18.01
CA LEU A 130 -6.47 3.59 -17.56
C LEU A 130 -6.21 4.51 -18.74
N ASP A 131 -7.24 5.27 -19.15
CA ASP A 131 -7.19 6.16 -20.30
C ASP A 131 -7.54 7.59 -19.89
N LEU A 132 -6.86 8.56 -20.50
CA LEU A 132 -7.11 9.99 -20.31
C LEU A 132 -8.36 10.46 -21.07
N GLU A 133 -8.64 9.86 -22.22
CA GLU A 133 -9.66 10.35 -23.15
C GLU A 133 -11.07 9.83 -22.80
N ASN A 134 -11.16 8.68 -22.17
CA ASN A 134 -12.42 8.05 -21.78
C ASN A 134 -12.66 8.24 -20.29
N ASN A 135 -13.09 9.42 -19.88
CA ASN A 135 -13.57 9.73 -18.53
C ASN A 135 -13.26 8.65 -17.50
N PHE A 136 -12.32 8.88 -16.60
CA PHE A 136 -11.93 7.93 -15.56
C PHE A 136 -13.21 7.42 -14.87
N ASN A 137 -13.81 6.39 -15.44
CA ASN A 137 -15.08 5.85 -14.99
C ASN A 137 -14.86 5.13 -13.66
N HIS A 138 -15.00 5.88 -12.57
CA HIS A 138 -14.89 5.37 -11.20
C HIS A 138 -15.77 4.15 -10.98
N LYS A 139 -16.99 4.16 -11.56
CA LYS A 139 -17.89 3.01 -11.55
C LYS A 139 -17.30 1.83 -12.29
N GLY A 140 -16.69 2.05 -13.46
CA GLY A 140 -16.12 0.97 -14.28
C GLY A 140 -14.99 0.20 -13.60
N ILE A 141 -14.11 0.84 -12.83
CA ILE A 141 -13.08 0.14 -12.05
C ILE A 141 -13.74 -0.64 -10.92
N PHE A 142 -14.65 -0.02 -10.16
CA PHE A 142 -15.38 -0.70 -9.10
C PHE A 142 -16.28 -1.82 -9.65
N GLU A 143 -17.02 -1.58 -10.73
CA GLU A 143 -17.86 -2.59 -11.36
C GLU A 143 -17.06 -3.77 -11.87
N LYS A 144 -15.87 -3.56 -12.45
CA LYS A 144 -14.95 -4.65 -12.82
C LYS A 144 -14.41 -5.39 -11.59
N LEU A 145 -14.18 -4.70 -10.49
CA LEU A 145 -13.79 -5.30 -9.22
C LEU A 145 -14.93 -6.12 -8.62
N VAL A 146 -16.16 -5.60 -8.68
CA VAL A 146 -17.37 -6.22 -8.12
C VAL A 146 -17.87 -7.39 -8.98
N SER A 147 -17.75 -7.30 -10.31
CA SER A 147 -18.19 -8.35 -11.23
C SER A 147 -17.37 -9.64 -11.10
N ASN A 148 -16.21 -9.57 -10.48
CA ASN A 148 -15.44 -10.74 -10.12
C ASN A 148 -16.08 -11.41 -8.90
N LYS A 149 -16.90 -12.45 -9.12
CA LYS A 149 -17.62 -13.22 -8.09
C LYS A 149 -16.75 -13.74 -6.92
N SER A 150 -15.42 -13.68 -7.07
CA SER A 150 -14.46 -14.03 -6.02
C SER A 150 -14.23 -12.89 -5.01
N PHE A 151 -14.80 -11.71 -5.24
CA PHE A 151 -14.51 -10.49 -4.49
C PHE A 151 -15.77 -9.97 -3.80
N ASP A 152 -15.85 -10.13 -2.51
CA ASP A 152 -16.94 -9.61 -1.69
C ASP A 152 -16.51 -8.28 -1.06
N LEU A 153 -16.87 -7.16 -1.71
CA LEU A 153 -16.51 -5.82 -1.27
C LEU A 153 -17.10 -5.49 0.10
N SER A 154 -18.28 -6.00 0.42
CA SER A 154 -18.93 -5.74 1.70
C SER A 154 -18.17 -6.39 2.85
N LYS A 155 -17.67 -7.61 2.67
CA LYS A 155 -16.78 -8.27 3.65
C LYS A 155 -15.50 -7.52 3.93
N LEU A 156 -15.01 -6.76 2.93
CA LEU A 156 -13.81 -5.94 3.07
C LEU A 156 -14.12 -4.51 3.52
N GLY A 157 -15.41 -4.15 3.64
CA GLY A 157 -15.85 -2.81 3.99
C GLY A 157 -15.41 -1.76 2.96
N LEU A 158 -15.46 -2.12 1.67
CA LEU A 158 -15.01 -1.28 0.56
C LEU A 158 -16.16 -0.63 -0.21
N GLU A 159 -17.41 -1.00 0.06
CA GLU A 159 -18.61 -0.56 -0.66
C GLU A 159 -18.87 0.96 -0.54
N PHE A 160 -18.37 1.60 0.52
CA PHE A 160 -18.50 3.04 0.76
C PHE A 160 -17.27 3.85 0.33
N LEU A 161 -16.27 3.20 -0.30
CA LEU A 161 -15.06 3.86 -0.71
C LEU A 161 -15.13 4.29 -2.18
N SER A 162 -14.60 5.49 -2.43
CA SER A 162 -14.45 6.05 -3.77
C SER A 162 -12.97 6.35 -4.06
N PRO A 163 -12.52 6.27 -5.32
CA PRO A 163 -11.18 6.70 -5.68
C PRO A 163 -11.04 8.20 -5.46
N THR A 164 -9.95 8.60 -4.80
CA THR A 164 -9.72 9.99 -4.38
C THR A 164 -8.42 10.58 -4.90
N LEU A 165 -7.39 9.76 -5.04
CA LEU A 165 -6.06 10.20 -5.41
C LEU A 165 -5.38 9.14 -6.26
N LEU A 166 -4.85 9.55 -7.42
CA LEU A 166 -3.90 8.77 -8.20
C LEU A 166 -2.50 9.32 -7.93
N ASN A 167 -1.52 8.46 -7.71
CA ASN A 167 -0.14 8.87 -7.61
C ASN A 167 0.82 7.91 -8.29
N ARG A 168 1.94 8.46 -8.76
CA ARG A 168 3.04 7.75 -9.39
C ARG A 168 4.35 8.13 -8.72
N TYR A 169 5.32 7.20 -8.69
CA TYR A 169 6.70 7.45 -8.29
C TYR A 169 7.63 6.34 -8.77
N GLU A 170 8.92 6.66 -8.91
CA GLU A 170 9.95 5.66 -9.11
C GLU A 170 10.43 5.10 -7.78
N ARG A 171 10.75 3.80 -7.74
CA ARG A 171 11.26 3.13 -6.54
C ARG A 171 12.44 2.22 -6.86
N THR A 172 13.53 2.46 -6.14
CA THR A 172 14.69 1.56 -6.09
C THR A 172 14.66 0.76 -4.79
N TYR A 173 15.15 -0.47 -4.84
CA TYR A 173 15.06 -1.42 -3.73
C TYR A 173 16.44 -1.89 -3.32
N TYR A 174 16.70 -1.85 -2.03
CA TYR A 174 17.96 -2.30 -1.44
C TYR A 174 17.70 -3.31 -0.33
N LEU A 175 18.68 -4.20 -0.15
CA LEU A 175 18.68 -5.21 0.90
C LEU A 175 20.04 -5.16 1.61
N SER A 176 20.06 -5.23 2.94
CA SER A 176 21.27 -5.37 3.71
C SER A 176 21.93 -6.73 3.45
N SER A 177 23.26 -6.81 3.59
CA SER A 177 24.02 -8.02 3.36
C SER A 177 23.51 -9.21 4.20
N ASP A 178 23.09 -8.97 5.44
CA ASP A 178 22.49 -9.97 6.34
C ASP A 178 21.02 -10.28 6.03
N LYS A 179 20.44 -9.64 5.00
CA LYS A 179 19.06 -9.80 4.51
C LYS A 179 17.95 -9.45 5.53
N LYS A 180 18.28 -8.82 6.66
CA LYS A 180 17.31 -8.46 7.70
C LYS A 180 16.59 -7.15 7.44
N TYR A 181 17.26 -6.20 6.78
CA TYR A 181 16.78 -4.84 6.56
C TYR A 181 16.59 -4.58 5.08
N ARG A 182 15.41 -4.13 4.73
CA ARG A 182 15.07 -3.68 3.38
C ARG A 182 14.93 -2.17 3.37
N LEU A 183 15.50 -1.54 2.35
CA LEU A 183 15.41 -0.12 2.18
C LEU A 183 14.85 0.18 0.79
N THR A 184 14.03 1.20 0.69
CA THR A 184 13.51 1.69 -0.59
C THR A 184 13.77 3.17 -0.71
N LEU A 185 14.17 3.61 -1.89
CA LEU A 185 14.29 5.01 -2.27
C LEU A 185 13.19 5.34 -3.27
N ASP A 186 12.31 6.27 -2.89
CA ASP A 186 11.23 6.78 -3.72
C ASP A 186 11.56 8.21 -4.18
N ASN A 187 11.45 8.46 -5.47
CA ASN A 187 11.69 9.75 -6.11
C ASN A 187 10.67 10.03 -7.23
N LYS A 188 10.73 11.20 -7.84
CA LYS A 188 9.85 11.63 -8.93
C LYS A 188 8.37 11.38 -8.61
N MET A 189 7.93 11.92 -7.49
CA MET A 189 6.55 11.71 -7.04
C MET A 189 5.60 12.64 -7.77
N GLU A 190 4.58 12.07 -8.39
CA GLU A 190 3.50 12.78 -9.06
C GLU A 190 2.17 12.44 -8.41
N PHE A 191 1.30 13.44 -8.33
CA PHE A 191 -0.02 13.34 -7.72
C PHE A 191 -1.08 13.89 -8.66
N TYR A 192 -2.20 13.19 -8.76
CA TYR A 192 -3.32 13.52 -9.64
C TYR A 192 -4.62 13.48 -8.84
N SER A 193 -5.40 14.55 -8.95
CA SER A 193 -6.74 14.58 -8.39
C SER A 193 -7.66 13.70 -9.23
N ILE A 194 -8.49 12.92 -8.58
CA ILE A 194 -9.57 12.17 -9.22
C ILE A 194 -10.87 12.89 -8.88
N ASN A 195 -11.55 13.42 -9.89
CA ASN A 195 -12.82 14.09 -9.72
C ASN A 195 -13.92 13.31 -10.46
N PRO A 196 -15.06 12.99 -9.81
CA PRO A 196 -16.16 12.27 -10.46
C PRO A 196 -16.79 13.00 -11.66
N ILE A 197 -16.66 14.32 -11.72
CA ILE A 197 -17.30 15.18 -12.72
C ILE A 197 -16.30 15.63 -13.78
N ARG A 198 -15.03 15.74 -13.41
CA ARG A 198 -13.94 16.15 -14.28
C ARG A 198 -12.88 15.05 -14.26
N ASP A 199 -12.27 14.79 -15.39
CA ASP A 199 -11.20 13.81 -15.52
C ASP A 199 -10.11 14.01 -14.46
N TYR A 200 -9.26 13.02 -14.25
CA TYR A 200 -8.13 13.22 -13.36
C TYR A 200 -7.14 14.22 -13.98
N PHE A 201 -6.57 15.08 -13.19
CA PHE A 201 -5.56 16.04 -13.62
C PHE A 201 -4.39 16.07 -12.63
N LYS A 202 -3.20 16.33 -13.18
CA LYS A 202 -1.99 16.45 -12.37
C LYS A 202 -2.08 17.70 -11.52
N ILE A 203 -2.03 17.52 -10.21
CA ILE A 203 -2.08 18.64 -9.25
C ILE A 203 -0.71 19.04 -8.75
N PHE A 204 0.25 18.09 -8.73
CA PHE A 204 1.53 18.32 -8.10
C PHE A 204 2.59 17.31 -8.52
N SER A 205 3.82 17.78 -8.76
CA SER A 205 5.04 16.99 -8.85
C SER A 205 5.97 17.39 -7.73
N ASP A 206 6.58 16.39 -7.08
CA ASP A 206 7.62 16.61 -6.08
C ASP A 206 8.90 15.91 -6.57
N GLU A 207 9.70 16.65 -7.32
CA GLU A 207 10.94 16.13 -7.93
C GLU A 207 12.13 16.23 -6.97
N GLU A 208 12.09 17.22 -6.07
CA GLU A 208 13.19 17.49 -5.14
C GLU A 208 13.14 16.59 -3.89
N LYS A 209 11.94 16.20 -3.49
CA LYS A 209 11.76 15.39 -2.29
C LYS A 209 11.91 13.92 -2.57
N MET A 210 12.83 13.29 -1.86
CA MET A 210 12.98 11.84 -1.88
C MET A 210 12.59 11.23 -0.53
N VAL A 211 12.12 9.99 -0.59
CA VAL A 211 11.71 9.26 0.60
C VAL A 211 12.50 7.97 0.69
N VAL A 212 13.31 7.88 1.73
CA VAL A 212 13.98 6.63 2.11
C VAL A 212 13.12 5.94 3.14
N GLU A 213 12.82 4.65 2.95
CA GLU A 213 11.99 3.87 3.84
C GLU A 213 12.71 2.58 4.23
N LEU A 214 13.05 2.47 5.52
CA LEU A 214 13.63 1.26 6.11
C LEU A 214 12.52 0.35 6.62
N LYS A 215 12.58 -0.95 6.26
CA LYS A 215 11.62 -1.98 6.68
C LYS A 215 12.34 -3.18 7.25
N TYR A 216 11.82 -3.68 8.37
CA TYR A 216 12.36 -4.88 9.02
C TYR A 216 11.25 -5.62 9.76
N ASP A 217 11.46 -6.91 9.97
CA ASP A 217 10.54 -7.74 10.73
C ASP A 217 10.72 -7.49 12.23
N GLN A 218 9.69 -7.72 13.03
CA GLN A 218 9.69 -7.42 14.47
C GLN A 218 10.88 -8.04 15.22
N GLN A 219 11.31 -9.23 14.87
CA GLN A 219 12.46 -9.91 15.48
C GLN A 219 13.81 -9.17 15.30
N TYR A 220 13.89 -8.21 14.39
CA TYR A 220 15.10 -7.41 14.13
C TYR A 220 14.99 -5.98 14.66
N ALA A 221 13.99 -5.70 15.50
CA ALA A 221 13.73 -4.34 15.99
C ALA A 221 14.89 -3.78 16.83
N ASP A 222 15.52 -4.60 17.66
CA ASP A 222 16.62 -4.18 18.54
C ASP A 222 17.85 -3.69 17.75
N GLY A 223 18.12 -4.28 16.58
CA GLY A 223 19.19 -3.86 15.70
C GLY A 223 18.91 -2.63 14.84
N ALA A 224 17.64 -2.21 14.74
CA ALA A 224 17.24 -1.13 13.83
C ALA A 224 17.85 0.23 14.19
N GLY A 225 18.09 0.51 15.49
CA GLY A 225 18.81 1.69 15.95
C GLY A 225 20.23 1.76 15.40
N GLY A 226 20.91 0.62 15.35
CA GLY A 226 22.24 0.48 14.75
C GLY A 226 22.26 0.81 13.26
N ILE A 227 21.15 0.52 12.53
CA ILE A 227 21.01 0.89 11.13
C ILE A 227 20.69 2.38 10.98
N THR A 228 19.66 2.86 11.67
CA THR A 228 19.15 4.23 11.46
C THR A 228 20.15 5.32 11.83
N LYS A 229 21.01 5.11 12.84
CA LYS A 229 22.03 6.09 13.28
C LYS A 229 23.10 6.44 12.23
N HIS A 230 23.30 5.56 11.24
CA HIS A 230 24.27 5.79 10.16
C HIS A 230 23.69 6.57 8.98
N PHE A 231 22.39 6.86 8.98
CA PHE A 231 21.80 7.72 7.98
C PHE A 231 21.81 9.17 8.46
N PRO A 232 22.32 10.13 7.68
CA PRO A 232 22.27 11.55 8.00
C PRO A 232 20.88 12.15 7.76
N PHE A 233 19.83 11.34 7.79
CA PHE A 233 18.48 11.72 7.46
C PHE A 233 17.62 11.82 8.71
N ARG A 234 16.76 12.83 8.76
CA ARG A 234 15.80 12.95 9.86
C ARG A 234 14.62 12.00 9.66
N VAL A 235 14.28 11.25 10.71
CA VAL A 235 13.07 10.44 10.75
C VAL A 235 11.84 11.34 10.66
N THR A 236 10.93 11.02 9.75
CA THR A 236 9.74 11.82 9.49
C THR A 236 8.50 10.95 9.31
N LYS A 237 7.35 11.51 9.63
CA LYS A 237 6.09 10.95 9.13
C LYS A 237 5.98 11.29 7.65
N ASN A 238 5.82 10.29 6.80
CA ASN A 238 5.59 10.47 5.38
C ASN A 238 4.49 9.53 4.90
N SER A 239 3.45 10.09 4.31
CA SER A 239 2.38 9.35 3.68
C SER A 239 2.04 10.01 2.35
N LYS A 240 2.34 9.34 1.24
CA LYS A 240 2.02 9.84 -0.10
C LYS A 240 0.52 10.16 -0.26
N TYR A 241 -0.34 9.37 0.39
CA TYR A 241 -1.77 9.64 0.41
C TYR A 241 -2.08 10.98 1.09
N VAL A 242 -1.54 11.21 2.29
CA VAL A 242 -1.76 12.47 3.03
C VAL A 242 -1.24 13.66 2.24
N ILE A 243 0.00 13.60 1.74
CA ILE A 243 0.60 14.67 0.94
C ILE A 243 -0.27 15.04 -0.27
N GLY A 244 -0.73 14.03 -1.03
CA GLY A 244 -1.58 14.28 -2.19
C GLY A 244 -2.93 14.89 -1.81
N MET A 245 -3.57 14.38 -0.76
CA MET A 245 -4.88 14.89 -0.29
C MET A 245 -4.79 16.32 0.26
N GLU A 246 -3.72 16.67 0.98
CA GLU A 246 -3.48 18.05 1.43
C GLU A 246 -3.42 19.02 0.25
N ARG A 247 -2.77 18.61 -0.84
CA ARG A 247 -2.70 19.43 -2.07
C ARG A 247 -4.06 19.60 -2.76
N ILE A 248 -4.86 18.52 -2.83
CA ILE A 248 -6.21 18.60 -3.39
C ILE A 248 -7.10 19.56 -2.58
N ARG A 249 -7.00 19.53 -1.25
CA ARG A 249 -7.83 20.37 -0.37
C ARG A 249 -7.42 21.84 -0.36
N ASN A 250 -6.13 22.12 -0.52
CA ASN A 250 -5.64 23.50 -0.60
C ASN A 250 -5.94 24.18 -1.94
N TRP A 251 -6.47 23.44 -2.91
CA TRP A 251 -6.89 23.95 -4.23
C TRP A 251 -8.39 24.30 -4.28
N LYS A 252 -9.12 24.11 -3.18
CA LYS A 252 -10.51 24.56 -3.00
C LYS A 252 -10.54 25.86 -2.22
#